data_fa7204a285e08991c5cfa99b3a8e3ea7
#
_entry.id   fa7204a285e08991c5cfa99b3a8e3ea7
#
_cell.length_a   1.000
_cell.length_b   1.000
_cell.length_c   1.000
_cell.angle_alpha   90.00
_cell.angle_beta   90.00
_cell.angle_gamma   90.00
#
_symmetry.space_group_name_H-M   'P 1'
#
loop_
_entity.id
_entity.type
_entity.pdbx_description
1 polymer ?
#
loop_
_entity_poly.entity_id
_entity_poly.type
_entity_poly.pdbx_seq_one_letter_code
_entity_poly.pdbx_strand_id
1 'polypeptide(L)'
;MPNNNIVGSKIKGIRETKNLSIEEIAERSGLSIDQINSIENDQNLPSLGPLIKIARALGVRLGTFMDDNDALGPVITRAEDRERDSSISFSNGATDARKHMEYHPLAQQKAGRHMEPFIIDINPEDTPDYQLSAHEGEEFIYVMEGQIELEYGKEKYLLNEGDSIYYDSIVKHHLHGAPGKSAKILALVYIPF
;
A
#
# COMPACT_ATOMS: atom_id res chain seq x y z
N MET A 1 23.23 -4.56 4.78
CA MET A 1 22.26 -5.01 3.76
C MET A 1 20.89 -4.72 4.34
N PRO A 2 20.06 -3.84 3.78
CA PRO A 2 18.73 -3.58 4.31
C PRO A 2 17.84 -4.81 4.06
N ASN A 3 17.11 -5.20 5.11
CA ASN A 3 16.15 -6.31 5.10
C ASN A 3 14.96 -5.95 4.21
N ASN A 4 14.98 -6.35 2.96
CA ASN A 4 13.93 -6.02 2.00
C ASN A 4 12.73 -6.99 2.01
N ASN A 5 12.62 -7.90 3.01
CA ASN A 5 11.61 -8.96 2.99
C ASN A 5 11.02 -9.24 4.37
N ILE A 6 10.45 -8.21 5.01
CA ILE A 6 9.93 -8.34 6.38
C ILE A 6 8.40 -8.50 6.40
N VAL A 7 7.69 -8.00 5.39
CA VAL A 7 6.22 -7.92 5.41
C VAL A 7 5.57 -9.30 5.41
N GLY A 8 5.95 -10.18 4.51
CA GLY A 8 5.37 -11.53 4.42
C GLY A 8 5.67 -12.37 5.65
N SER A 9 6.92 -12.34 6.12
CA SER A 9 7.33 -13.04 7.34
C SER A 9 6.63 -12.49 8.60
N LYS A 10 6.38 -11.18 8.69
CA LYS A 10 5.58 -10.57 9.78
C LYS A 10 4.13 -11.04 9.72
N ILE A 11 3.50 -11.02 8.54
CA ILE A 11 2.14 -11.52 8.35
C ILE A 11 2.03 -12.95 8.82
N LYS A 12 2.92 -13.83 8.35
CA LYS A 12 2.99 -15.23 8.74
C LYS A 12 3.16 -15.40 10.25
N GLY A 13 4.10 -14.69 10.86
CA GLY A 13 4.35 -14.76 12.30
C GLY A 13 3.14 -14.33 13.13
N ILE A 14 2.42 -13.28 12.73
CA ILE A 14 1.20 -12.83 13.40
C ILE A 14 0.09 -13.86 13.24
N ARG A 15 -0.10 -14.42 12.04
CA ARG A 15 -1.09 -15.48 11.78
C ARG A 15 -0.85 -16.69 12.67
N GLU A 16 0.38 -17.18 12.71
CA GLU A 16 0.77 -18.35 13.51
C GLU A 16 0.62 -18.07 15.03
N THR A 17 0.99 -16.90 15.50
CA THR A 17 0.79 -16.49 16.90
C THR A 17 -0.69 -16.48 17.29
N LYS A 18 -1.57 -16.15 16.36
CA LYS A 18 -3.01 -16.15 16.55
C LYS A 18 -3.65 -17.55 16.30
N ASN A 19 -2.84 -18.57 16.00
CA ASN A 19 -3.28 -19.94 15.66
C ASN A 19 -4.31 -19.96 14.51
N LEU A 20 -4.16 -19.10 13.52
CA LEU A 20 -5.03 -19.05 12.35
C LEU A 20 -4.42 -19.83 11.18
N SER A 21 -5.26 -20.59 10.47
CA SER A 21 -4.85 -21.25 9.24
C SER A 21 -4.84 -20.28 8.04
N ILE A 22 -4.18 -20.67 6.95
CA ILE A 22 -4.19 -19.88 5.70
C ILE A 22 -5.61 -19.81 5.13
N GLU A 23 -6.37 -20.90 5.24
CA GLU A 23 -7.76 -21.01 4.79
C GLU A 23 -8.64 -20.01 5.55
N GLU A 24 -8.46 -19.87 6.87
CA GLU A 24 -9.20 -18.90 7.67
C GLU A 24 -8.87 -17.46 7.27
N ILE A 25 -7.60 -17.15 6.97
CA ILE A 25 -7.23 -15.83 6.46
C ILE A 25 -7.81 -15.60 5.06
N ALA A 26 -7.80 -16.61 4.19
CA ALA A 26 -8.40 -16.53 2.86
C ALA A 26 -9.91 -16.21 2.94
N GLU A 27 -10.63 -16.93 3.78
CA GLU A 27 -12.06 -16.71 4.01
C GLU A 27 -12.35 -15.31 4.53
N ARG A 28 -11.61 -14.85 5.57
CA ARG A 28 -11.81 -13.53 6.20
C ARG A 28 -11.41 -12.37 5.32
N SER A 29 -10.34 -12.53 4.53
CA SER A 29 -9.80 -11.47 3.67
C SER A 29 -10.44 -11.41 2.30
N GLY A 30 -11.08 -12.50 1.85
CA GLY A 30 -11.57 -12.67 0.48
C GLY A 30 -10.44 -12.77 -0.56
N LEU A 31 -9.23 -13.14 -0.13
CA LEU A 31 -8.10 -13.44 -1.00
C LEU A 31 -8.02 -14.95 -1.25
N SER A 32 -7.40 -15.36 -2.36
CA SER A 32 -7.16 -16.80 -2.57
C SER A 32 -6.03 -17.32 -1.66
N ILE A 33 -6.07 -18.61 -1.36
CA ILE A 33 -4.99 -19.30 -0.61
C ILE A 33 -3.63 -19.09 -1.29
N ASP A 34 -3.58 -19.16 -2.63
CA ASP A 34 -2.35 -18.97 -3.39
C ASP A 34 -1.79 -17.53 -3.25
N GLN A 35 -2.69 -16.54 -3.24
CA GLN A 35 -2.27 -15.15 -3.00
C GLN A 35 -1.65 -14.98 -1.60
N ILE A 36 -2.28 -15.56 -0.57
CA ILE A 36 -1.77 -15.47 0.81
C ILE A 36 -0.43 -16.19 0.93
N ASN A 37 -0.31 -17.40 0.38
CA ASN A 37 0.92 -18.16 0.35
C ASN A 37 2.05 -17.38 -0.34
N SER A 38 1.77 -16.79 -1.49
CA SER A 38 2.73 -15.98 -2.24
C SER A 38 3.22 -14.77 -1.43
N ILE A 39 2.29 -14.12 -0.70
CA ILE A 39 2.60 -12.99 0.17
C ILE A 39 3.45 -13.43 1.38
N GLU A 40 3.03 -14.46 2.10
CA GLU A 40 3.75 -14.94 3.30
C GLU A 40 5.15 -15.49 3.00
N ASN A 41 5.38 -15.96 1.78
CA ASN A 41 6.68 -16.45 1.32
C ASN A 41 7.50 -15.37 0.59
N ASP A 42 7.07 -14.09 0.67
CA ASP A 42 7.76 -12.96 0.04
C ASP A 42 8.01 -13.12 -1.46
N GLN A 43 7.22 -13.98 -2.14
CA GLN A 43 7.32 -14.19 -3.57
C GLN A 43 6.72 -13.01 -4.36
N ASN A 44 5.73 -12.35 -3.75
CA ASN A 44 5.08 -11.16 -4.30
C ASN A 44 4.75 -10.20 -3.17
N LEU A 45 5.28 -8.99 -3.23
CA LEU A 45 4.82 -7.90 -2.37
C LEU A 45 3.43 -7.47 -2.85
N PRO A 46 2.40 -7.59 -2.00
CA PRO A 46 1.06 -7.22 -2.38
C PRO A 46 0.92 -5.70 -2.50
N SER A 47 0.00 -5.25 -3.34
CA SER A 47 -0.46 -3.86 -3.28
C SER A 47 -1.11 -3.57 -1.93
N LEU A 48 -1.37 -2.28 -1.65
CA LEU A 48 -2.03 -1.86 -0.41
C LEU A 48 -3.35 -2.60 -0.16
N GLY A 49 -4.19 -2.81 -1.18
CA GLY A 49 -5.48 -3.47 -1.03
C GLY A 49 -5.42 -4.86 -0.37
N PRO A 50 -4.66 -5.82 -0.90
CA PRO A 50 -4.44 -7.11 -0.23
C PRO A 50 -3.85 -6.98 1.17
N LEU A 51 -2.89 -6.08 1.42
CA LEU A 51 -2.32 -5.86 2.76
C LEU A 51 -3.37 -5.40 3.77
N ILE A 52 -4.22 -4.46 3.38
CA ILE A 52 -5.33 -3.97 4.20
C ILE A 52 -6.28 -5.11 4.55
N LYS A 53 -6.66 -5.93 3.57
CA LYS A 53 -7.54 -7.08 3.78
C LYS A 53 -6.94 -8.11 4.75
N ILE A 54 -5.64 -8.38 4.63
CA ILE A 54 -4.93 -9.28 5.54
C ILE A 54 -4.82 -8.68 6.93
N ALA A 55 -4.48 -7.40 7.06
CA ALA A 55 -4.39 -6.70 8.33
C ALA A 55 -5.71 -6.80 9.11
N ARG A 56 -6.83 -6.56 8.42
CA ARG A 56 -8.17 -6.72 8.97
C ARG A 56 -8.48 -8.16 9.37
N ALA A 57 -8.20 -9.13 8.50
CA ALA A 57 -8.42 -10.55 8.77
C ALA A 57 -7.65 -11.02 10.02
N LEU A 58 -6.48 -10.44 10.25
CA LEU A 58 -5.63 -10.66 11.41
C LEU A 58 -6.03 -9.80 12.63
N GLY A 59 -6.91 -8.80 12.46
CA GLY A 59 -7.28 -7.86 13.53
C GLY A 59 -6.08 -7.01 13.99
N VAL A 60 -5.26 -6.56 13.06
CA VAL A 60 -4.12 -5.66 13.28
C VAL A 60 -4.20 -4.48 12.32
N ARG A 61 -3.47 -3.41 12.63
CA ARG A 61 -3.36 -2.25 11.74
C ARG A 61 -2.41 -2.55 10.57
N LEU A 62 -2.62 -1.92 9.44
CA LEU A 62 -1.72 -2.01 8.28
C LEU A 62 -0.26 -1.71 8.67
N GLY A 63 -0.05 -0.66 9.48
CA GLY A 63 1.27 -0.29 9.97
C GLY A 63 2.00 -1.39 10.73
N THR A 64 1.28 -2.33 11.35
CA THR A 64 1.88 -3.47 12.06
C THR A 64 2.80 -4.30 11.16
N PHE A 65 2.54 -4.34 9.86
CA PHE A 65 3.39 -5.06 8.92
C PHE A 65 4.64 -4.26 8.51
N MET A 66 4.57 -2.94 8.63
CA MET A 66 5.59 -2.01 8.15
C MET A 66 6.44 -1.42 9.28
N ASP A 67 5.93 -1.45 10.52
CA ASP A 67 6.56 -0.78 11.65
C ASP A 67 7.59 -1.67 12.35
N ASP A 68 8.71 -1.08 12.69
CA ASP A 68 9.75 -1.70 13.52
C ASP A 68 9.84 -1.09 14.94
N ASN A 69 9.11 0.03 15.20
CA ASN A 69 9.14 0.76 16.46
C ASN A 69 7.76 1.25 16.90
N ASP A 70 7.54 1.35 18.22
CA ASP A 70 6.28 1.75 18.86
C ASP A 70 6.39 3.09 19.61
N ALA A 71 6.74 4.17 18.92
CA ALA A 71 6.78 5.49 19.56
C ALA A 71 5.36 6.04 19.83
N LEU A 72 5.03 6.27 21.11
CA LEU A 72 3.74 6.84 21.54
C LEU A 72 3.64 8.35 21.30
N GLY A 73 4.78 9.07 21.32
CA GLY A 73 4.86 10.52 21.11
C GLY A 73 4.73 10.95 19.64
N PRO A 74 5.02 12.24 19.36
CA PRO A 74 5.15 12.71 17.99
C PRO A 74 6.35 12.06 17.31
N VAL A 75 6.23 11.73 16.02
CA VAL A 75 7.32 11.21 15.21
C VAL A 75 7.67 12.20 14.10
N ILE A 76 8.93 12.25 13.73
CA ILE A 76 9.42 13.11 12.65
C ILE A 76 10.15 12.22 11.66
N THR A 77 9.72 12.23 10.41
CA THR A 77 10.43 11.63 9.30
C THR A 77 11.12 12.74 8.51
N ARG A 78 12.44 12.75 8.52
CA ARG A 78 13.24 13.76 7.81
C ARG A 78 13.33 13.42 6.33
N ALA A 79 13.35 14.44 5.48
CA ALA A 79 13.48 14.25 4.04
C ALA A 79 14.76 13.48 3.65
N GLU A 80 15.87 13.76 4.34
CA GLU A 80 17.16 13.11 4.16
C GLU A 80 17.18 11.63 4.58
N ASP A 81 16.30 11.23 5.48
CA ASP A 81 16.19 9.85 5.97
C ASP A 81 15.37 8.99 5.00
N ARG A 82 14.44 9.59 4.24
CA ARG A 82 13.59 8.87 3.26
C ARG A 82 14.40 8.20 2.14
N GLU A 83 15.52 8.78 1.75
CA GLU A 83 16.42 8.21 0.74
C GLU A 83 17.26 7.05 1.28
N ARG A 84 17.39 6.93 2.60
CA ARG A 84 18.17 5.90 3.28
C ARG A 84 17.32 4.76 3.85
N ASP A 85 16.11 5.09 4.30
CA ASP A 85 15.17 4.10 4.81
C ASP A 85 14.38 3.49 3.64
N SER A 86 14.49 2.20 3.53
CA SER A 86 13.89 1.32 2.54
C SER A 86 12.55 1.81 2.01
N SER A 87 12.58 2.34 0.79
CA SER A 87 11.37 2.40 -0.03
C SER A 87 10.79 0.98 -0.09
N ILE A 88 9.52 0.84 0.26
CA ILE A 88 8.81 -0.41 0.04
C ILE A 88 8.39 -0.38 -1.43
N SER A 89 9.22 -0.96 -2.29
CA SER A 89 8.83 -1.20 -3.67
C SER A 89 7.92 -2.41 -3.69
N PHE A 90 6.66 -2.23 -4.02
CA PHE A 90 5.69 -3.30 -4.19
C PHE A 90 5.83 -4.01 -5.55
N SER A 91 7.05 -4.07 -6.09
CA SER A 91 7.36 -4.47 -7.45
C SER A 91 8.12 -5.78 -7.60
N ASN A 92 7.75 -6.84 -6.88
CA ASN A 92 8.31 -8.17 -7.19
C ASN A 92 7.24 -9.11 -7.75
N GLY A 93 7.16 -9.12 -9.07
CA GLY A 93 6.76 -10.24 -9.92
C GLY A 93 5.30 -10.69 -9.81
N ALA A 94 4.51 -10.41 -10.79
CA ALA A 94 3.46 -11.17 -11.42
C ALA A 94 2.45 -10.30 -12.20
N THR A 95 2.47 -9.00 -12.10
CA THR A 95 1.84 -8.12 -13.10
C THR A 95 2.68 -6.86 -13.21
N ASP A 96 3.06 -6.49 -14.42
CA ASP A 96 3.93 -5.34 -14.71
C ASP A 96 3.40 -4.01 -14.16
N ALA A 97 2.11 -3.91 -13.91
CA ALA A 97 1.42 -2.71 -13.45
C ALA A 97 1.86 -2.13 -12.09
N ARG A 98 2.71 -2.83 -11.32
CA ARG A 98 3.14 -2.40 -9.97
C ARG A 98 4.64 -2.18 -9.82
N LYS A 99 5.40 -2.45 -10.84
CA LYS A 99 6.84 -2.14 -10.89
C LYS A 99 7.11 -0.64 -10.92
N HIS A 100 6.04 0.16 -11.04
CA HIS A 100 6.09 1.57 -11.35
C HIS A 100 5.79 2.47 -10.14
N MET A 101 5.52 1.91 -8.94
CA MET A 101 5.25 2.69 -7.74
C MET A 101 6.24 2.38 -6.62
N GLU A 102 6.89 3.42 -6.12
CA GLU A 102 7.74 3.37 -4.93
C GLU A 102 7.06 4.10 -3.77
N TYR A 103 6.80 3.37 -2.68
CA TYR A 103 6.12 3.91 -1.50
C TYR A 103 7.12 4.28 -0.43
N HIS A 104 7.06 5.52 0.03
CA HIS A 104 7.86 6.05 1.12
C HIS A 104 6.94 6.41 2.30
N PRO A 105 6.83 5.54 3.33
CA PRO A 105 5.98 5.82 4.48
C PRO A 105 6.51 7.00 5.30
N LEU A 106 5.60 7.86 5.77
CA LEU A 106 5.95 9.08 6.51
C LEU A 106 5.74 8.97 8.02
N ALA A 107 5.19 7.86 8.52
CA ALA A 107 4.86 7.71 9.92
C ALA A 107 5.11 6.30 10.47
N GLN A 108 6.10 5.56 9.94
CA GLN A 108 6.39 4.18 10.34
C GLN A 108 6.58 4.01 11.86
N GLN A 109 7.22 4.98 12.49
CA GLN A 109 7.53 4.93 13.93
C GLN A 109 6.36 5.33 14.84
N LYS A 110 5.22 5.80 14.28
CA LYS A 110 4.08 6.26 15.08
C LYS A 110 3.17 5.11 15.48
N ALA A 111 3.26 4.70 16.73
CA ALA A 111 2.32 3.75 17.31
C ALA A 111 0.90 4.34 17.40
N GLY A 112 -0.11 3.49 17.20
CA GLY A 112 -1.52 3.89 17.36
C GLY A 112 -2.05 4.84 16.29
N ARG A 113 -1.37 4.99 15.15
CA ARG A 113 -1.87 5.81 14.05
C ARG A 113 -3.06 5.15 13.35
N HIS A 114 -3.99 5.98 12.88
CA HIS A 114 -5.16 5.56 12.11
C HIS A 114 -5.04 5.91 10.63
N MET A 115 -4.14 6.83 10.29
CA MET A 115 -3.83 7.23 8.92
C MET A 115 -2.44 6.72 8.55
N GLU A 116 -2.31 6.24 7.33
CA GLU A 116 -1.04 5.83 6.74
C GLU A 116 -0.65 6.85 5.66
N PRO A 117 0.22 7.82 5.98
CA PRO A 117 0.69 8.79 5.00
C PRO A 117 1.91 8.24 4.25
N PHE A 118 1.91 8.43 2.92
CA PHE A 118 3.00 8.04 2.02
C PHE A 118 3.36 9.18 1.07
N ILE A 119 4.62 9.29 0.73
CA ILE A 119 5.02 9.81 -0.57
C ILE A 119 5.11 8.61 -1.50
N ILE A 120 4.56 8.75 -2.70
CA ILE A 120 4.60 7.70 -3.72
C ILE A 120 5.23 8.30 -4.97
N ASP A 121 6.36 7.73 -5.39
CA ASP A 121 6.95 8.00 -6.69
C ASP A 121 6.35 7.04 -7.72
N ILE A 122 5.78 7.58 -8.79
CA ILE A 122 5.08 6.84 -9.84
C ILE A 122 5.89 6.98 -11.12
N ASN A 123 6.43 5.88 -11.61
CA ASN A 123 7.13 5.81 -12.88
C ASN A 123 6.16 5.58 -14.04
N PRO A 124 6.50 5.98 -15.28
CA PRO A 124 5.67 5.72 -16.44
C PRO A 124 5.40 4.23 -16.63
N GLU A 125 4.18 3.89 -16.97
CA GLU A 125 3.75 2.54 -17.29
C GLU A 125 3.48 2.42 -18.79
N ASP A 126 4.05 1.38 -19.44
CA ASP A 126 3.91 1.15 -20.88
C ASP A 126 2.72 0.23 -21.22
N THR A 127 2.14 -0.46 -20.24
CA THR A 127 1.06 -1.41 -20.47
C THR A 127 -0.09 -1.25 -19.46
N PRO A 128 -1.34 -1.18 -19.94
CA PRO A 128 -2.51 -0.97 -19.09
C PRO A 128 -3.06 -2.29 -18.48
N ASP A 129 -2.23 -3.26 -18.12
CA ASP A 129 -2.71 -4.51 -17.52
C ASP A 129 -2.75 -4.38 -15.99
N TYR A 130 -3.75 -3.66 -15.47
CA TYR A 130 -4.00 -3.50 -14.05
C TYR A 130 -5.37 -4.03 -13.65
N GLN A 131 -5.47 -4.45 -12.40
CA GLN A 131 -6.73 -4.85 -11.80
C GLN A 131 -7.21 -3.78 -10.81
N LEU A 132 -8.47 -3.39 -10.94
CA LEU A 132 -9.11 -2.52 -9.97
C LEU A 132 -9.19 -3.24 -8.61
N SER A 133 -8.77 -2.56 -7.56
CA SER A 133 -8.85 -3.02 -6.18
C SER A 133 -9.90 -2.23 -5.39
N ALA A 134 -10.42 -2.82 -4.34
CA ALA A 134 -11.27 -2.15 -3.38
C ALA A 134 -10.92 -2.60 -1.97
N HIS A 135 -11.01 -1.71 -1.02
CA HIS A 135 -10.81 -1.99 0.40
C HIS A 135 -11.67 -1.04 1.24
N GLU A 136 -11.82 -1.32 2.51
CA GLU A 136 -12.50 -0.39 3.41
C GLU A 136 -11.62 0.81 3.73
N GLY A 137 -12.27 1.93 4.04
CA GLY A 137 -11.62 3.17 4.39
C GLY A 137 -11.74 4.25 3.33
N GLU A 138 -10.90 5.23 3.48
CA GLU A 138 -10.91 6.44 2.68
C GLU A 138 -9.48 6.78 2.26
N GLU A 139 -9.34 7.38 1.10
CA GLU A 139 -8.06 7.87 0.62
C GLU A 139 -8.13 9.34 0.24
N PHE A 140 -7.09 10.07 0.61
CA PHE A 140 -6.81 11.42 0.14
C PHE A 140 -5.51 11.43 -0.63
N ILE A 141 -5.52 12.01 -1.82
CA ILE A 141 -4.35 12.14 -2.70
C ILE A 141 -4.16 13.61 -3.06
N TYR A 142 -2.91 14.06 -3.00
CA TYR A 142 -2.46 15.36 -3.50
C TYR A 142 -1.32 15.15 -4.48
N VAL A 143 -1.44 15.68 -5.69
CA VAL A 143 -0.41 15.58 -6.72
C VAL A 143 0.67 16.64 -6.46
N MET A 144 1.85 16.19 -6.07
CA MET A 144 2.99 17.08 -5.78
C MET A 144 3.75 17.45 -7.04
N GLU A 145 3.92 16.49 -7.96
CA GLU A 145 4.62 16.66 -9.24
C GLU A 145 4.00 15.76 -10.30
N GLY A 146 3.98 16.22 -11.54
CA GLY A 146 3.54 15.43 -12.69
C GLY A 146 2.04 15.32 -12.86
N GLN A 147 1.57 14.16 -13.34
CA GLN A 147 0.17 13.93 -13.68
C GLN A 147 -0.22 12.47 -13.44
N ILE A 148 -1.37 12.25 -12.82
CA ILE A 148 -1.92 10.91 -12.54
C ILE A 148 -3.30 10.74 -13.18
N GLU A 149 -3.67 9.49 -13.43
CA GLU A 149 -5.04 9.08 -13.73
C GLU A 149 -5.54 8.17 -12.60
N LEU A 150 -6.71 8.48 -12.06
CA LEU A 150 -7.46 7.63 -11.14
C LEU A 150 -8.68 7.07 -11.88
N GLU A 151 -8.74 5.74 -12.02
CA GLU A 151 -9.96 5.04 -12.38
C GLU A 151 -10.73 4.69 -11.12
N TYR A 152 -11.97 5.18 -11.00
CA TYR A 152 -12.84 5.00 -9.84
C TYR A 152 -14.23 4.57 -10.29
N GLY A 153 -14.55 3.31 -10.03
CA GLY A 153 -15.76 2.68 -10.52
C GLY A 153 -15.79 2.59 -12.05
N LYS A 154 -16.51 3.49 -12.70
CA LYS A 154 -16.61 3.58 -14.17
C LYS A 154 -16.07 4.89 -14.72
N GLU A 155 -15.62 5.77 -13.85
CA GLU A 155 -15.15 7.10 -14.18
C GLU A 155 -13.62 7.16 -14.13
N LYS A 156 -13.05 8.04 -14.94
CA LYS A 156 -11.61 8.32 -14.95
C LYS A 156 -11.38 9.79 -14.64
N TYR A 157 -10.48 10.04 -13.73
CA TYR A 157 -10.11 11.37 -13.27
C TYR A 157 -8.65 11.63 -13.58
N LEU A 158 -8.39 12.64 -14.40
CA LEU A 158 -7.03 13.12 -14.68
C LEU A 158 -6.73 14.26 -13.72
N LEU A 159 -5.66 14.10 -12.93
CA LEU A 159 -5.22 15.10 -11.97
C LEU A 159 -3.83 15.60 -12.33
N ASN A 160 -3.67 16.92 -12.25
CA ASN A 160 -2.42 17.62 -12.51
C ASN A 160 -1.74 18.02 -11.20
N GLU A 161 -0.50 18.47 -11.28
CA GLU A 161 0.21 19.06 -10.17
C GLU A 161 -0.62 20.13 -9.47
N GLY A 162 -0.72 20.04 -8.13
CA GLY A 162 -1.54 20.90 -7.29
C GLY A 162 -2.98 20.43 -7.10
N ASP A 163 -3.47 19.47 -7.89
CA ASP A 163 -4.81 18.92 -7.72
C ASP A 163 -4.84 17.93 -6.56
N SER A 164 -6.03 17.74 -5.99
CA SER A 164 -6.27 16.72 -4.97
C SER A 164 -7.59 16.01 -5.21
N ILE A 165 -7.68 14.79 -4.70
CA ILE A 165 -8.91 13.99 -4.71
C ILE A 165 -9.07 13.26 -3.38
N TYR A 166 -10.31 13.11 -2.95
CA TYR A 166 -10.70 12.36 -1.77
C TYR A 166 -11.82 11.39 -2.15
N TYR A 167 -11.74 10.12 -1.76
CA TYR A 167 -12.72 9.11 -2.12
C TYR A 167 -12.82 7.97 -1.11
N ASP A 168 -13.99 7.30 -1.13
CA ASP A 168 -14.23 6.06 -0.40
C ASP A 168 -13.59 4.88 -1.12
N SER A 169 -12.67 4.19 -0.48
CA SER A 169 -11.90 3.10 -1.07
C SER A 169 -12.70 1.80 -1.27
N ILE A 170 -13.97 1.78 -0.81
CA ILE A 170 -14.88 0.65 -1.04
C ILE A 170 -15.29 0.50 -2.51
N VAL A 171 -15.26 1.58 -3.28
CA VAL A 171 -15.47 1.53 -4.72
C VAL A 171 -14.20 1.04 -5.39
N LYS A 172 -14.33 0.14 -6.36
CA LYS A 172 -13.18 -0.36 -7.12
C LYS A 172 -12.44 0.80 -7.79
N HIS A 173 -11.14 0.86 -7.55
CA HIS A 173 -10.29 1.93 -8.07
C HIS A 173 -8.89 1.43 -8.43
N HIS A 174 -8.20 2.22 -9.25
CA HIS A 174 -6.79 2.06 -9.57
C HIS A 174 -6.17 3.42 -9.88
N LEU A 175 -5.00 3.66 -9.31
CA LEU A 175 -4.20 4.87 -9.54
C LEU A 175 -2.96 4.51 -10.34
N HIS A 176 -2.61 5.34 -11.32
CA HIS A 176 -1.37 5.21 -12.09
C HIS A 176 -0.90 6.56 -12.61
N GLY A 177 0.33 6.65 -13.11
CA GLY A 177 0.81 7.82 -13.84
C GLY A 177 0.04 8.01 -15.15
N ALA A 178 -0.22 9.23 -15.54
CA ALA A 178 -0.76 9.48 -16.86
C ALA A 178 0.16 8.91 -17.96
N PRO A 179 -0.36 8.48 -19.11
CA PRO A 179 0.42 7.78 -20.12
C PRO A 179 1.75 8.47 -20.44
N GLY A 180 2.86 7.73 -20.26
CA GLY A 180 4.22 8.20 -20.53
C GLY A 180 4.74 9.28 -19.56
N LYS A 181 4.07 9.49 -18.41
CA LYS A 181 4.45 10.49 -17.42
C LYS A 181 4.79 9.86 -16.08
N SER A 182 5.81 10.40 -15.43
CA SER A 182 6.05 10.18 -14.01
C SER A 182 5.24 11.14 -13.17
N ALA A 183 5.00 10.77 -11.93
CA ALA A 183 4.34 11.64 -10.95
C ALA A 183 4.89 11.37 -9.54
N LYS A 184 4.68 12.34 -8.66
CA LYS A 184 4.91 12.22 -7.24
C LYS A 184 3.66 12.69 -6.50
N ILE A 185 3.18 11.87 -5.58
CA ILE A 185 1.98 12.17 -4.82
C ILE A 185 2.21 12.06 -3.31
N LEU A 186 1.44 12.82 -2.55
CA LEU A 186 1.18 12.57 -1.15
C LEU A 186 -0.14 11.79 -1.07
N ALA A 187 -0.10 10.59 -0.53
CA ALA A 187 -1.28 9.76 -0.30
C ALA A 187 -1.48 9.54 1.20
N LEU A 188 -2.71 9.68 1.66
CA LEU A 188 -3.14 9.32 3.01
C LEU A 188 -4.21 8.25 2.89
N VAL A 189 -3.99 7.11 3.53
CA VAL A 189 -4.96 6.02 3.61
C VAL A 189 -5.48 5.92 5.04
N TYR A 190 -6.77 6.08 5.22
CA TYR A 190 -7.45 5.85 6.49
C TYR A 190 -8.22 4.54 6.45
N ILE A 191 -8.04 3.70 7.46
CA ILE A 191 -8.72 2.42 7.57
C ILE A 191 -9.45 2.40 8.90
N PRO A 192 -10.79 2.36 8.91
CA PRO A 192 -11.55 2.21 10.14
C PRO A 192 -11.31 0.80 10.72
N PHE A 193 -11.35 0.71 12.05
CA PHE A 193 -11.22 -0.56 12.79
C PHE A 193 -12.55 -1.29 12.88
#